data_f44af00f89fd8915fc008774faafb103
#
_entry.id   f44af00f89fd8915fc008774faafb103
#
_cell.length_a   1.000
_cell.length_b   1.000
_cell.length_c   1.000
_cell.angle_alpha   90.00
_cell.angle_beta   90.00
_cell.angle_gamma   90.00
#
_symmetry.space_group_name_H-M   'P 1'
#
loop_
_entity.id
_entity.type
_entity.pdbx_description
1 polymer ?
#
loop_
_entity_poly.entity_id
_entity_poly.type
_entity_poly.pdbx_seq_one_letter_code
_entity_poly.pdbx_strand_id
1 'polypeptide(L)'
;MDDTQKLIIITAPSGSGKTTIVHYLLEQIPELDFSVSACTRQPRAGEADGINYYFLSLEDFTRKIANHEFAEFEMVYEGKYYGTLKSELQRIWDAKQFPLVDIDVQGALRLKKHYGDQALSIFIKAPSLQILEERLIKRGTENADSLKERIGKAAEELSYADQFDETI
;
A
#
# COMPACT_ATOMS: atom_id res chain seq x y z
N MET A 1 -10.10 -14.18 -18.79
CA MET A 1 -9.31 -13.82 -17.61
C MET A 1 -9.54 -14.92 -16.60
N ASP A 2 -8.49 -15.39 -15.95
CA ASP A 2 -8.57 -16.49 -15.01
C ASP A 2 -9.27 -16.01 -13.73
N ASP A 3 -10.42 -16.59 -13.38
CA ASP A 3 -11.24 -16.23 -12.22
C ASP A 3 -10.52 -16.51 -10.86
N THR A 4 -9.34 -17.09 -10.93
CA THR A 4 -8.49 -17.39 -9.77
C THR A 4 -7.53 -16.27 -9.37
N GLN A 5 -7.30 -15.27 -10.23
CA GLN A 5 -6.35 -14.17 -9.99
C GLN A 5 -7.03 -12.98 -9.32
N LYS A 6 -7.61 -13.21 -8.14
CA LYS A 6 -8.21 -12.13 -7.33
C LYS A 6 -7.20 -11.59 -6.33
N LEU A 7 -7.37 -10.32 -5.93
CA LEU A 7 -6.54 -9.66 -4.91
C LEU A 7 -7.36 -8.69 -4.05
N ILE A 8 -6.83 -8.39 -2.87
CA ILE A 8 -7.40 -7.39 -1.95
C ILE A 8 -6.44 -6.21 -1.87
N ILE A 9 -6.96 -5.03 -2.10
CA ILE A 9 -6.23 -3.77 -1.98
C ILE A 9 -6.72 -3.07 -0.71
N ILE A 10 -5.81 -2.77 0.21
CA ILE A 10 -6.10 -1.97 1.39
C ILE A 10 -5.34 -0.66 1.29
N THR A 11 -6.06 0.43 1.45
CA THR A 11 -5.49 1.76 1.51
C THR A 11 -6.10 2.59 2.62
N ALA A 12 -5.39 3.61 3.05
CA ALA A 12 -5.82 4.51 4.11
C ALA A 12 -4.93 5.74 4.18
N PRO A 13 -5.42 6.87 4.67
CA PRO A 13 -4.57 7.97 5.11
C PRO A 13 -3.60 7.54 6.21
N SER A 14 -2.47 8.24 6.27
CA SER A 14 -1.47 7.99 7.33
C SER A 14 -2.10 8.18 8.72
N GLY A 15 -1.93 7.20 9.61
CA GLY A 15 -2.51 7.25 10.96
C GLY A 15 -3.88 6.59 11.12
N SER A 16 -4.52 6.10 10.06
CA SER A 16 -5.84 5.43 10.12
C SER A 16 -5.84 4.06 10.83
N GLY A 17 -4.66 3.44 11.01
CA GLY A 17 -4.56 2.10 11.62
C GLY A 17 -4.42 0.97 10.62
N LYS A 18 -4.14 1.27 9.34
CA LYS A 18 -4.03 0.32 8.24
C LYS A 18 -3.16 -0.91 8.58
N THR A 19 -1.95 -0.70 9.07
CA THR A 19 -1.01 -1.78 9.43
C THR A 19 -1.60 -2.76 10.45
N THR A 20 -2.32 -2.27 11.46
CA THR A 20 -2.97 -3.10 12.48
C THR A 20 -4.04 -3.98 11.86
N ILE A 21 -4.86 -3.42 10.95
CA ILE A 21 -5.93 -4.16 10.27
C ILE A 21 -5.33 -5.19 9.32
N VAL A 22 -4.30 -4.82 8.55
CA VAL A 22 -3.59 -5.73 7.63
C VAL A 22 -3.03 -6.94 8.38
N HIS A 23 -2.31 -6.72 9.50
CA HIS A 23 -1.77 -7.82 10.32
C HIS A 23 -2.89 -8.72 10.86
N TYR A 24 -3.96 -8.12 11.40
CA TYR A 24 -5.10 -8.88 11.90
C TYR A 24 -5.74 -9.76 10.81
N LEU A 25 -5.93 -9.23 9.60
CA LEU A 25 -6.49 -10.00 8.48
C LEU A 25 -5.60 -11.18 8.09
N LEU A 26 -4.29 -10.96 7.99
CA LEU A 26 -3.32 -12.02 7.67
C LEU A 26 -3.27 -13.12 8.74
N GLU A 27 -3.50 -12.78 10.01
CA GLU A 27 -3.56 -13.76 11.11
C GLU A 27 -4.88 -14.55 11.12
N GLN A 28 -6.00 -13.92 10.70
CA GLN A 28 -7.32 -14.54 10.80
C GLN A 28 -7.74 -15.28 9.51
N ILE A 29 -7.15 -14.96 8.36
CA ILE A 29 -7.57 -15.47 7.05
C ILE A 29 -6.35 -16.14 6.38
N PRO A 30 -6.19 -17.47 6.54
CA PRO A 30 -5.03 -18.21 6.00
C PRO A 30 -4.92 -18.18 4.46
N GLU A 31 -6.03 -17.87 3.78
CA GLU A 31 -6.07 -17.73 2.33
C GLU A 31 -5.42 -16.42 1.83
N LEU A 32 -5.13 -15.47 2.72
CA LEU A 32 -4.43 -14.24 2.37
C LEU A 32 -2.92 -14.40 2.56
N ASP A 33 -2.15 -13.80 1.66
CA ASP A 33 -0.73 -13.59 1.85
C ASP A 33 -0.34 -12.15 1.53
N PHE A 34 0.62 -11.61 2.27
CA PHE A 34 1.05 -10.23 2.12
C PHE A 34 1.87 -10.03 0.86
N SER A 35 1.47 -9.08 0.03
CA SER A 35 2.23 -8.68 -1.15
C SER A 35 3.30 -7.67 -0.75
N VAL A 36 4.56 -8.12 -0.75
CA VAL A 36 5.72 -7.28 -0.41
C VAL A 36 5.98 -6.26 -1.52
N SER A 37 5.86 -4.99 -1.20
CA SER A 37 6.13 -3.91 -2.16
C SER A 37 7.63 -3.70 -2.37
N ALA A 38 8.01 -3.23 -3.56
CA ALA A 38 9.36 -2.74 -3.83
C ALA A 38 9.48 -1.24 -3.52
N CYS A 39 10.65 -0.79 -3.08
CA CYS A 39 10.94 0.63 -2.91
C CYS A 39 12.41 0.98 -3.17
N THR A 40 12.69 2.27 -3.45
CA THR A 40 14.05 2.75 -3.69
C THR A 40 14.67 3.45 -2.47
N ARG A 41 13.94 3.56 -1.34
CA ARG A 41 14.52 4.10 -0.12
C ARG A 41 15.41 3.08 0.58
N GLN A 42 16.33 3.57 1.37
CA GLN A 42 17.13 2.72 2.25
C GLN A 42 16.26 2.04 3.32
N PRO A 43 16.61 0.81 3.76
CA PRO A 43 15.98 0.16 4.89
C PRO A 43 16.09 1.00 6.16
N ARG A 44 15.07 0.99 6.98
CA ARG A 44 15.13 1.54 8.34
C ARG A 44 15.65 0.49 9.32
N ALA A 45 16.02 0.92 10.53
CA ALA A 45 16.40 -0.02 11.58
C ALA A 45 15.29 -1.04 11.84
N GLY A 46 15.63 -2.33 11.76
CA GLY A 46 14.68 -3.44 11.94
C GLY A 46 13.92 -3.87 10.69
N GLU A 47 14.09 -3.20 9.54
CA GLU A 47 13.52 -3.66 8.28
C GLU A 47 14.47 -4.63 7.58
N ALA A 48 13.91 -5.67 6.95
CA ALA A 48 14.63 -6.68 6.19
C ALA A 48 14.13 -6.75 4.74
N ASP A 49 15.09 -6.96 3.82
CA ASP A 49 14.79 -7.14 2.40
C ASP A 49 13.96 -8.42 2.17
N GLY A 50 12.96 -8.31 1.28
CA GLY A 50 12.05 -9.40 0.97
C GLY A 50 11.00 -9.71 2.06
N ILE A 51 11.04 -8.98 3.19
CA ILE A 51 10.06 -9.11 4.28
C ILE A 51 9.22 -7.85 4.41
N ASN A 52 9.87 -6.71 4.64
CA ASN A 52 9.17 -5.43 4.78
C ASN A 52 8.98 -4.75 3.43
N TYR A 53 10.04 -4.78 2.62
CA TYR A 53 10.08 -4.29 1.24
C TYR A 53 11.15 -5.08 0.46
N TYR A 54 11.03 -5.08 -0.87
CA TYR A 54 12.16 -5.32 -1.76
C TYR A 54 12.90 -3.99 -1.94
N PHE A 55 14.06 -3.82 -1.31
CA PHE A 55 14.85 -2.60 -1.38
C PHE A 55 15.71 -2.61 -2.63
N LEU A 56 15.30 -1.82 -3.64
CA LEU A 56 15.95 -1.77 -4.94
C LEU A 56 16.78 -0.50 -5.09
N SER A 57 17.84 -0.55 -5.90
CA SER A 57 18.48 0.66 -6.40
C SER A 57 17.52 1.43 -7.31
N LEU A 58 17.73 2.74 -7.49
CA LEU A 58 16.96 3.53 -8.44
C LEU A 58 17.11 2.98 -9.86
N GLU A 59 18.31 2.54 -10.23
CA GLU A 59 18.61 1.93 -11.52
C GLU A 59 17.81 0.63 -11.73
N ASP A 60 17.81 -0.27 -10.75
CA ASP A 60 17.05 -1.52 -10.82
C ASP A 60 15.56 -1.27 -10.89
N PHE A 61 15.05 -0.32 -10.11
CA PHE A 61 13.64 0.03 -10.12
C PHE A 61 13.20 0.58 -11.49
N THR A 62 13.97 1.52 -12.05
CA THR A 62 13.68 2.11 -13.37
C THR A 62 13.82 1.08 -14.49
N ARG A 63 14.79 0.16 -14.41
CA ARG A 63 14.88 -0.98 -15.33
C ARG A 63 13.63 -1.86 -15.28
N LYS A 64 13.13 -2.16 -14.08
CA LYS A 64 11.88 -2.92 -13.90
C LYS A 64 10.64 -2.19 -14.43
N ILE A 65 10.60 -0.85 -14.32
CA ILE A 65 9.55 -0.04 -14.97
C ILE A 65 9.62 -0.23 -16.50
N ALA A 66 10.80 -0.07 -17.09
CA ALA A 66 11.01 -0.22 -18.54
C ALA A 66 10.62 -1.61 -19.06
N ASN A 67 10.82 -2.65 -18.23
CA ASN A 67 10.45 -4.03 -18.52
C ASN A 67 8.98 -4.36 -18.20
N HIS A 68 8.15 -3.38 -17.77
CA HIS A 68 6.75 -3.58 -17.38
C HIS A 68 6.53 -4.63 -16.27
N GLU A 69 7.49 -4.75 -15.32
CA GLU A 69 7.45 -5.72 -14.23
C GLU A 69 6.55 -5.29 -13.05
N PHE A 70 6.13 -4.03 -12.99
CA PHE A 70 5.21 -3.53 -11.96
C PHE A 70 3.74 -3.64 -12.40
N ALA A 71 2.88 -4.00 -11.46
CA ALA A 71 1.42 -3.88 -11.59
C ALA A 71 0.98 -2.42 -11.41
N GLU A 72 1.59 -1.72 -10.46
CA GLU A 72 1.53 -0.28 -10.26
C GLU A 72 2.83 0.22 -9.63
N PHE A 73 3.14 1.50 -9.80
CA PHE A 73 4.24 2.18 -9.10
C PHE A 73 3.96 3.68 -8.99
N GLU A 74 4.58 4.32 -7.99
CA GLU A 74 4.47 5.75 -7.73
C GLU A 74 5.81 6.32 -7.28
N MET A 75 6.11 7.55 -7.72
CA MET A 75 7.14 8.38 -7.11
C MET A 75 6.51 9.23 -6.01
N VAL A 76 6.57 8.76 -4.76
CA VAL A 76 5.94 9.40 -3.61
C VAL A 76 6.70 10.68 -3.18
N TYR A 77 8.02 10.67 -3.33
CA TYR A 77 8.91 11.82 -3.14
C TYR A 77 9.97 11.78 -4.23
N GLU A 78 10.63 12.90 -4.49
CA GLU A 78 11.69 12.97 -5.51
C GLU A 78 12.73 11.86 -5.31
N GLY A 79 12.88 11.01 -6.33
CA GLY A 79 13.78 9.86 -6.33
C GLY A 79 13.36 8.69 -5.43
N LYS A 80 12.21 8.76 -4.74
CA LYS A 80 11.69 7.67 -3.90
C LYS A 80 10.46 7.03 -4.51
N TYR A 81 10.69 5.90 -5.13
CA TYR A 81 9.66 5.09 -5.75
C TYR A 81 9.19 3.97 -4.83
N TYR A 82 7.91 3.62 -5.00
CA TYR A 82 7.29 2.44 -4.42
C TYR A 82 6.46 1.76 -5.50
N GLY A 83 6.28 0.44 -5.41
CA GLY A 83 5.45 -0.26 -6.39
C GLY A 83 5.22 -1.72 -6.05
N THR A 84 4.18 -2.27 -6.65
CA THR A 84 3.77 -3.65 -6.52
C THR A 84 4.30 -4.45 -7.70
N LEU A 85 5.15 -5.42 -7.44
CA LEU A 85 5.73 -6.30 -8.47
C LEU A 85 4.69 -7.33 -8.93
N LYS A 86 4.57 -7.53 -10.24
CA LYS A 86 3.74 -8.59 -10.83
C LYS A 86 4.19 -9.97 -10.40
N SER A 87 5.50 -10.18 -10.26
CA SER A 87 6.07 -11.43 -9.78
C SER A 87 5.65 -11.78 -8.35
N GLU A 88 5.46 -10.77 -7.49
CA GLU A 88 5.00 -10.97 -6.12
C GLU A 88 3.52 -11.40 -6.09
N LEU A 89 2.67 -10.76 -6.87
CA LEU A 89 1.28 -11.18 -7.02
C LEU A 89 1.19 -12.61 -7.56
N GLN A 90 2.00 -12.92 -8.59
CA GLN A 90 2.04 -14.26 -9.19
C GLN A 90 2.51 -15.32 -8.19
N ARG A 91 3.53 -15.04 -7.37
CA ARG A 91 4.00 -15.93 -6.30
C ARG A 91 2.85 -16.34 -5.37
N ILE A 92 2.02 -15.37 -4.97
CA ILE A 92 0.91 -15.61 -4.04
C ILE A 92 -0.20 -16.42 -4.73
N TRP A 93 -0.57 -16.08 -5.96
CA TRP A 93 -1.55 -16.87 -6.73
C TRP A 93 -1.08 -18.31 -7.00
N ASP A 94 0.21 -18.52 -7.27
CA ASP A 94 0.77 -19.86 -7.46
C ASP A 94 0.68 -20.70 -6.18
N ALA A 95 0.75 -20.06 -5.01
CA ALA A 95 0.50 -20.68 -3.70
C ALA A 95 -1.00 -20.91 -3.41
N LYS A 96 -1.92 -20.56 -4.34
CA LYS A 96 -3.38 -20.64 -4.17
C LYS A 96 -3.93 -19.74 -3.06
N GLN A 97 -3.25 -18.63 -2.82
CA GLN A 97 -3.65 -17.59 -1.88
C GLN A 97 -4.05 -16.32 -2.62
N PHE A 98 -4.69 -15.39 -1.92
CA PHE A 98 -5.07 -14.08 -2.44
C PHE A 98 -4.06 -13.03 -1.96
N PRO A 99 -3.44 -12.27 -2.87
CA PRO A 99 -2.59 -11.15 -2.48
C PRO A 99 -3.36 -10.09 -1.69
N LEU A 100 -2.85 -9.73 -0.52
CA LEU A 100 -3.26 -8.54 0.23
C LEU A 100 -2.21 -7.45 0.01
N VAL A 101 -2.61 -6.40 -0.70
CA VAL A 101 -1.74 -5.30 -1.12
C VAL A 101 -2.01 -4.08 -0.23
N ASP A 102 -0.98 -3.62 0.48
CA ASP A 102 -1.00 -2.43 1.35
C ASP A 102 -0.25 -1.28 0.65
N ILE A 103 -0.99 -0.36 0.02
CA ILE A 103 -0.44 0.73 -0.79
C ILE A 103 -1.15 2.07 -0.48
N ASP A 104 -0.58 3.16 -0.99
CA ASP A 104 -1.20 4.48 -0.92
C ASP A 104 -2.46 4.60 -1.80
N VAL A 105 -3.20 5.70 -1.61
CA VAL A 105 -4.49 5.90 -2.27
C VAL A 105 -4.37 5.95 -3.80
N GLN A 106 -3.35 6.62 -4.33
CA GLN A 106 -3.18 6.75 -5.78
C GLN A 106 -2.75 5.43 -6.42
N GLY A 107 -1.86 4.69 -5.76
CA GLY A 107 -1.49 3.33 -6.16
C GLY A 107 -2.68 2.38 -6.14
N ALA A 108 -3.52 2.47 -5.10
CA ALA A 108 -4.73 1.66 -4.96
C ALA A 108 -5.72 1.89 -6.10
N LEU A 109 -5.97 3.15 -6.46
CA LEU A 109 -6.85 3.50 -7.57
C LEU A 109 -6.32 2.99 -8.92
N ARG A 110 -4.99 3.09 -9.15
CA ARG A 110 -4.36 2.54 -10.37
C ARG A 110 -4.47 1.01 -10.41
N LEU A 111 -4.20 0.35 -9.30
CA LEU A 111 -4.27 -1.10 -9.21
C LEU A 111 -5.71 -1.61 -9.41
N LYS A 112 -6.69 -0.94 -8.76
CA LYS A 112 -8.12 -1.23 -8.98
C LYS A 112 -8.54 -1.05 -10.44
N LYS A 113 -8.10 0.04 -11.07
CA LYS A 113 -8.37 0.27 -12.49
C LYS A 113 -7.78 -0.81 -13.39
N HIS A 114 -6.60 -1.35 -13.03
CA HIS A 114 -5.92 -2.38 -13.81
C HIS A 114 -6.59 -3.74 -13.70
N TYR A 115 -6.99 -4.14 -12.47
CA TYR A 115 -7.57 -5.47 -12.20
C TYR A 115 -9.12 -5.49 -12.22
N GLY A 116 -9.78 -4.34 -12.18
CA GLY A 116 -11.25 -4.25 -12.26
C GLY A 116 -11.94 -5.09 -11.19
N ASP A 117 -12.83 -5.98 -11.62
CA ASP A 117 -13.62 -6.85 -10.74
C ASP A 117 -12.80 -7.97 -10.06
N GLN A 118 -11.56 -8.20 -10.50
CA GLN A 118 -10.65 -9.11 -9.83
C GLN A 118 -10.03 -8.52 -8.55
N ALA A 119 -10.13 -7.21 -8.35
CA ALA A 119 -9.62 -6.51 -7.17
C ALA A 119 -10.76 -6.04 -6.28
N LEU A 120 -10.78 -6.49 -5.02
CA LEU A 120 -11.56 -5.86 -3.96
C LEU A 120 -10.75 -4.74 -3.33
N SER A 121 -11.20 -3.50 -3.45
CA SER A 121 -10.52 -2.33 -2.91
C SER A 121 -11.24 -1.81 -1.66
N ILE A 122 -10.49 -1.71 -0.55
CA ILE A 122 -11.00 -1.31 0.76
C ILE A 122 -10.28 -0.05 1.23
N PHE A 123 -11.04 0.99 1.53
CA PHE A 123 -10.54 2.22 2.12
C PHE A 123 -10.79 2.23 3.63
N ILE A 124 -9.71 2.34 4.43
CA ILE A 124 -9.83 2.45 5.88
C ILE A 124 -9.91 3.93 6.25
N LYS A 125 -11.07 4.33 6.77
CA LYS A 125 -11.35 5.71 7.17
C LYS A 125 -11.16 5.88 8.67
N ALA A 126 -10.29 6.81 9.07
CA ALA A 126 -10.27 7.20 10.48
C ALA A 126 -11.58 7.92 10.85
N PRO A 127 -12.04 7.79 12.11
CA PRO A 127 -13.29 8.41 12.57
C PRO A 127 -13.34 9.93 12.37
N SER A 128 -12.20 10.62 12.45
CA SER A 128 -12.08 12.06 12.15
C SER A 128 -10.63 12.44 11.84
N LEU A 129 -10.44 13.62 11.20
CA LEU A 129 -9.12 14.22 11.03
C LEU A 129 -8.43 14.53 12.36
N GLN A 130 -9.19 14.89 13.39
CA GLN A 130 -8.65 15.13 14.72
C GLN A 130 -8.01 13.86 15.32
N ILE A 131 -8.67 12.71 15.19
CA ILE A 131 -8.11 11.42 15.64
C ILE A 131 -6.86 11.05 14.84
N LEU A 132 -6.82 11.35 13.55
CA LEU A 132 -5.61 11.15 12.74
C LEU A 132 -4.45 12.01 13.26
N GLU A 133 -4.70 13.28 13.52
CA GLU A 133 -3.72 14.20 14.08
C GLU A 133 -3.17 13.72 15.42
N GLU A 134 -4.06 13.36 16.37
CA GLU A 134 -3.68 12.82 17.67
C GLU A 134 -2.80 11.55 17.55
N ARG A 135 -3.14 10.64 16.63
CA ARG A 135 -2.37 9.42 16.36
C ARG A 135 -1.01 9.72 15.75
N LEU A 136 -0.91 10.69 14.84
CA LEU A 136 0.36 11.12 14.25
C LEU A 136 1.27 11.77 15.28
N ILE A 137 0.73 12.65 16.13
CA ILE A 137 1.46 13.27 17.24
C ILE A 137 2.00 12.20 18.22
N LYS A 138 1.16 11.25 18.60
CA LYS A 138 1.52 10.16 19.54
C LYS A 138 2.64 9.26 19.01
N ARG A 139 2.79 9.12 17.70
CA ARG A 139 3.91 8.37 17.08
C ARG A 139 5.26 9.02 17.34
N GLY A 140 5.33 10.33 17.58
CA GLY A 140 6.54 11.05 17.95
C GLY A 140 7.62 11.12 16.88
N THR A 141 7.29 10.75 15.62
CA THR A 141 8.24 10.72 14.50
C THR A 141 8.19 11.98 13.64
N GLU A 142 7.28 12.91 13.96
CA GLU A 142 6.98 14.07 13.15
C GLU A 142 7.45 15.36 13.81
N ASN A 143 7.98 16.30 13.00
CA ASN A 143 8.09 17.70 13.38
C ASN A 143 6.80 18.45 12.98
N ALA A 144 6.68 19.73 13.41
CA ALA A 144 5.45 20.51 13.17
C ALA A 144 5.11 20.67 11.68
N ASP A 145 6.11 20.82 10.81
CA ASP A 145 5.92 21.02 9.38
C ASP A 145 5.48 19.71 8.70
N SER A 146 6.15 18.59 9.03
CA SER A 146 5.77 17.27 8.50
C SER A 146 4.38 16.84 8.98
N LEU A 147 3.98 17.19 10.19
CA LEU A 147 2.64 16.92 10.72
C LEU A 147 1.57 17.66 9.90
N LYS A 148 1.78 18.97 9.65
CA LYS A 148 0.85 19.80 8.86
C LYS A 148 0.71 19.26 7.43
N GLU A 149 1.81 18.88 6.79
CA GLU A 149 1.82 18.29 5.46
C GLU A 149 1.02 16.98 5.42
N ARG A 150 1.24 16.09 6.42
CA ARG A 150 0.51 14.81 6.52
C ARG A 150 -0.97 14.97 6.78
N ILE A 151 -1.36 15.93 7.59
CA ILE A 151 -2.79 16.22 7.83
C ILE A 151 -3.45 16.75 6.55
N GLY A 152 -2.76 17.65 5.83
CA GLY A 152 -3.24 18.15 4.53
C GLY A 152 -3.41 17.01 3.52
N LYS A 153 -2.40 16.12 3.41
CA LYS A 153 -2.47 14.94 2.55
C LYS A 153 -3.59 13.98 2.98
N ALA A 154 -3.77 13.76 4.29
CA ALA A 154 -4.84 12.89 4.79
C ALA A 154 -6.24 13.43 4.46
N ALA A 155 -6.44 14.76 4.52
CA ALA A 155 -7.70 15.38 4.12
C ALA A 155 -7.98 15.20 2.61
N GLU A 156 -6.96 15.32 1.77
CA GLU A 156 -7.04 15.02 0.34
C GLU A 156 -7.36 13.54 0.11
N GLU A 157 -6.60 12.63 0.75
CA GLU A 157 -6.80 11.18 0.61
C GLU A 157 -8.21 10.74 1.04
N LEU A 158 -8.80 11.35 2.06
CA LEU A 158 -10.18 11.09 2.48
C LEU A 158 -11.22 11.43 1.41
N SER A 159 -10.95 12.39 0.53
CA SER A 159 -11.86 12.74 -0.57
C SER A 159 -11.98 11.65 -1.64
N TYR A 160 -11.08 10.68 -1.65
CA TYR A 160 -11.13 9.55 -2.58
C TYR A 160 -11.90 8.33 -2.04
N ALA A 161 -12.38 8.37 -0.77
CA ALA A 161 -12.99 7.20 -0.12
C ALA A 161 -14.14 6.56 -0.92
N ASP A 162 -14.97 7.38 -1.57
CA ASP A 162 -16.13 6.92 -2.35
C ASP A 162 -15.75 6.27 -3.70
N GLN A 163 -14.47 6.21 -4.06
CA GLN A 163 -13.96 5.58 -5.28
C GLN A 163 -13.53 4.12 -5.05
N PHE A 164 -13.64 3.64 -3.83
CA PHE A 164 -13.31 2.27 -3.44
C PHE A 164 -14.57 1.41 -3.31
N ASP A 165 -14.43 0.09 -3.44
CA ASP A 165 -15.56 -0.82 -3.34
C ASP A 165 -16.17 -0.81 -1.94
N GLU A 166 -15.32 -0.72 -0.91
CA GLU A 166 -15.73 -0.70 0.49
C GLU A 166 -14.99 0.39 1.28
N THR A 167 -15.69 1.01 2.22
CA THR A 167 -15.13 1.97 3.18
C THR A 167 -15.48 1.53 4.61
N ILE A 168 -14.48 1.36 5.45
CA ILE A 168 -14.62 0.91 6.84
C ILE A 168 -13.99 1.88 7.83
#